data_ded44a704b85572ae5c7457d7e8e0694
#
_entry.id   ded44a704b85572ae5c7457d7e8e0694
#
_cell.length_a   1.000
_cell.length_b   1.000
_cell.length_c   1.000
_cell.angle_alpha   90.00
_cell.angle_beta   90.00
_cell.angle_gamma   90.00
#
_symmetry.space_group_name_H-M   'P 1'
#
loop_
_entity.id
_entity.type
_entity.pdbx_description
1 polymer ?
#
loop_
_entity_poly.entity_id
_entity_poly.type
_entity_poly.pdbx_seq_one_letter_code
_entity_poly.pdbx_strand_id
1 'polypeptide(L)'
;IGFVFYLPMYLAGTPVEVIVSVGSLNLVYQFWVHTEHVRRLGLLDYIFVTPSNHRVHHAKNPSYIDKNYGGVFVLWDRAFGTFEDEREDEPCRYGITHQLASWNPLWANAHVWWDTLQLSLRTRRWQDKLLVWFKGPAWRPSDLPLKSASDWRQAKFDPTVSWFAKGYTFVQFW
;
A
#
# COMPACT_ATOMS: atom_id res chain seq x y z
N ILE A 1 -0.19 -2.68 -15.17
CA ILE A 1 -1.37 -3.53 -14.94
C ILE A 1 -2.64 -2.66 -14.78
N GLY A 2 -2.54 -1.43 -14.22
CA GLY A 2 -3.69 -0.54 -14.00
C GLY A 2 -4.57 -0.29 -15.23
N PHE A 3 -3.99 -0.17 -16.43
CA PHE A 3 -4.74 0.11 -17.66
C PHE A 3 -5.82 -0.95 -17.98
N VAL A 4 -5.64 -2.19 -17.54
CA VAL A 4 -6.61 -3.29 -17.77
C VAL A 4 -7.96 -2.96 -17.15
N PHE A 5 -7.98 -2.27 -16.00
CA PHE A 5 -9.22 -1.88 -15.32
C PHE A 5 -9.94 -0.73 -16.02
N TYR A 6 -9.24 0.05 -16.86
CA TYR A 6 -9.83 1.10 -17.68
C TYR A 6 -10.27 0.60 -19.07
N LEU A 7 -9.84 -0.61 -19.46
CA LEU A 7 -10.17 -1.18 -20.76
C LEU A 7 -11.68 -1.23 -21.04
N PRO A 8 -12.57 -1.60 -20.10
CA PRO A 8 -14.03 -1.57 -20.33
C PRO A 8 -14.55 -0.18 -20.68
N MET A 9 -13.96 0.89 -20.11
CA MET A 9 -14.36 2.28 -20.41
C MET A 9 -13.97 2.66 -21.85
N TYR A 10 -12.76 2.26 -22.30
CA TYR A 10 -12.35 2.47 -23.69
C TYR A 10 -13.23 1.70 -24.66
N LEU A 11 -13.56 0.46 -24.36
CA LEU A 11 -14.45 -0.37 -25.19
C LEU A 11 -15.89 0.16 -25.23
N ALA A 12 -16.33 0.84 -24.17
CA ALA A 12 -17.62 1.54 -24.13
C ALA A 12 -17.61 2.87 -24.88
N GLY A 13 -16.49 3.25 -25.51
CA GLY A 13 -16.36 4.49 -26.29
C GLY A 13 -16.18 5.76 -25.46
N THR A 14 -15.74 5.66 -24.19
CA THR A 14 -15.44 6.85 -23.39
C THR A 14 -14.30 7.63 -24.04
N PRO A 15 -14.47 8.96 -24.32
CA PRO A 15 -13.41 9.77 -24.89
C PRO A 15 -12.15 9.78 -24.04
N VAL A 16 -10.98 9.73 -24.68
CA VAL A 16 -9.68 9.71 -23.99
C VAL A 16 -9.50 10.94 -23.10
N GLU A 17 -9.99 12.09 -23.56
CA GLU A 17 -9.93 13.37 -22.83
C GLU A 17 -10.66 13.27 -21.48
N VAL A 18 -11.80 12.58 -21.44
CA VAL A 18 -12.56 12.37 -20.21
C VAL A 18 -11.76 11.47 -19.24
N ILE A 19 -11.21 10.37 -19.75
CA ILE A 19 -10.42 9.45 -18.93
C ILE A 19 -9.20 10.14 -18.34
N VAL A 20 -8.47 10.91 -19.16
CA VAL A 20 -7.29 11.66 -18.72
C VAL A 20 -7.66 12.75 -17.72
N SER A 21 -8.74 13.49 -17.98
CA SER A 21 -9.19 14.57 -17.07
C SER A 21 -9.62 14.03 -15.72
N VAL A 22 -10.44 12.98 -15.69
CA VAL A 22 -10.89 12.34 -14.44
C VAL A 22 -9.71 11.72 -13.69
N GLY A 23 -8.79 11.07 -14.42
CA GLY A 23 -7.56 10.52 -13.85
C GLY A 23 -6.68 11.61 -13.22
N SER A 24 -6.53 12.76 -13.88
CA SER A 24 -5.78 13.90 -13.35
C SER A 24 -6.43 14.49 -12.10
N LEU A 25 -7.75 14.66 -12.11
CA LEU A 25 -8.49 15.12 -10.93
C LEU A 25 -8.34 14.15 -9.76
N ASN A 26 -8.37 12.84 -10.04
CA ASN A 26 -8.13 11.82 -9.02
C ASN A 26 -6.71 11.91 -8.44
N LEU A 27 -5.69 12.20 -9.25
CA LEU A 27 -4.32 12.41 -8.74
C LEU A 27 -4.23 13.62 -7.80
N VAL A 28 -4.89 14.73 -8.15
CA VAL A 28 -4.98 15.91 -7.27
C VAL A 28 -5.71 15.56 -5.97
N TYR A 29 -6.81 14.80 -6.08
CA TYR A 29 -7.53 14.32 -4.92
C TYR A 29 -6.66 13.42 -4.02
N GLN A 30 -5.94 12.48 -4.61
CA GLN A 30 -5.02 11.59 -3.88
C GLN A 30 -3.89 12.38 -3.20
N PHE A 31 -3.43 13.48 -3.79
CA PHE A 31 -2.39 14.30 -3.16
C PHE A 31 -2.86 14.94 -1.85
N TRP A 32 -4.05 15.55 -1.82
CA TRP A 32 -4.49 16.26 -0.61
C TRP A 32 -4.86 15.34 0.55
N VAL A 33 -5.28 14.10 0.31
CA VAL A 33 -5.59 13.15 1.39
C VAL A 33 -4.35 12.62 2.13
N HIS A 34 -3.14 12.80 1.54
CA HIS A 34 -1.87 12.40 2.16
C HIS A 34 -1.32 13.49 3.10
N THR A 35 -2.03 13.78 4.18
CA THR A 35 -1.60 14.76 5.17
C THR A 35 -2.00 14.37 6.60
N GLU A 36 -1.19 14.78 7.56
CA GLU A 36 -1.49 14.68 8.99
C GLU A 36 -2.10 15.97 9.56
N HIS A 37 -2.05 17.08 8.80
CA HIS A 37 -2.53 18.38 9.27
C HIS A 37 -4.04 18.47 9.32
N VAL A 38 -4.76 17.73 8.49
CA VAL A 38 -6.21 17.70 8.46
C VAL A 38 -6.70 16.54 9.33
N ARG A 39 -7.41 16.88 10.39
CA ARG A 39 -8.07 15.92 11.28
C ARG A 39 -9.39 15.43 10.66
N ARG A 40 -10.25 14.81 11.45
CA ARG A 40 -11.57 14.38 11.02
C ARG A 40 -12.41 15.56 10.52
N LEU A 41 -13.13 15.35 9.44
CA LEU A 41 -14.00 16.32 8.79
C LEU A 41 -15.50 16.06 9.06
N GLY A 42 -15.81 15.20 10.03
CA GLY A 42 -17.17 14.92 10.46
C GLY A 42 -17.98 14.20 9.38
N LEU A 43 -19.08 14.81 8.91
CA LEU A 43 -19.96 14.19 7.93
C LEU A 43 -19.28 13.82 6.60
N LEU A 44 -18.23 14.53 6.23
CA LEU A 44 -17.48 14.23 5.00
C LEU A 44 -16.75 12.89 5.09
N ASP A 45 -16.32 12.48 6.28
CA ASP A 45 -15.66 11.18 6.51
C ASP A 45 -16.58 9.98 6.27
N TYR A 46 -17.89 10.21 6.19
CA TYR A 46 -18.87 9.14 5.91
C TYR A 46 -19.08 8.88 4.43
N ILE A 47 -18.76 9.84 3.58
CA ILE A 47 -19.02 9.77 2.13
C ILE A 47 -17.71 9.69 1.36
N PHE A 48 -16.77 10.56 1.71
CA PHE A 48 -15.51 10.72 0.99
C PHE A 48 -14.35 10.10 1.76
N VAL A 49 -13.33 9.68 1.02
CA VAL A 49 -12.03 9.33 1.60
C VAL A 49 -11.34 10.62 2.00
N THR A 50 -11.33 10.92 3.29
CA THR A 50 -10.65 12.08 3.85
C THR A 50 -9.25 11.72 4.31
N PRO A 51 -8.38 12.68 4.69
CA PRO A 51 -7.08 12.37 5.26
C PRO A 51 -7.13 11.39 6.44
N SER A 52 -8.15 11.49 7.32
CA SER A 52 -8.31 10.55 8.42
C SER A 52 -8.55 9.12 7.94
N ASN A 53 -9.46 8.91 7.00
CA ASN A 53 -9.72 7.59 6.41
C ASN A 53 -8.49 7.04 5.67
N HIS A 54 -7.74 7.91 4.99
CA HIS A 54 -6.58 7.55 4.20
C HIS A 54 -5.35 7.23 5.06
N ARG A 55 -5.19 7.86 6.22
CA ARG A 55 -4.16 7.48 7.19
C ARG A 55 -4.32 6.05 7.67
N VAL A 56 -5.55 5.61 7.94
CA VAL A 56 -5.85 4.21 8.28
C VAL A 56 -5.41 3.26 7.16
N HIS A 57 -5.70 3.60 5.89
CA HIS A 57 -5.27 2.83 4.74
C HIS A 57 -3.74 2.62 4.68
N HIS A 58 -2.98 3.64 5.03
CA HIS A 58 -1.50 3.58 5.03
C HIS A 58 -0.89 3.02 6.32
N ALA A 59 -1.71 2.75 7.33
CA ALA A 59 -1.22 2.29 8.61
C ALA A 59 -0.89 0.78 8.61
N LYS A 60 0.18 0.42 9.29
CA LYS A 60 0.59 -0.97 9.54
C LYS A 60 0.14 -1.55 10.88
N ASN A 61 -0.69 -0.82 11.61
CA ASN A 61 -1.31 -1.29 12.84
C ASN A 61 -2.19 -2.51 12.52
N PRO A 62 -2.20 -3.56 13.36
CA PRO A 62 -2.97 -4.78 13.08
C PRO A 62 -4.47 -4.55 12.83
N SER A 63 -5.07 -3.58 13.54
CA SER A 63 -6.48 -3.20 13.39
C SER A 63 -6.79 -2.49 12.07
N TYR A 64 -5.79 -1.89 11.43
CA TYR A 64 -5.92 -1.09 10.21
C TYR A 64 -5.48 -1.84 8.95
N ILE A 65 -4.92 -3.04 9.09
CA ILE A 65 -4.52 -3.86 7.94
C ILE A 65 -5.76 -4.23 7.12
N ASP A 66 -5.63 -4.12 5.80
CA ASP A 66 -6.68 -4.41 4.83
C ASP A 66 -7.97 -3.59 5.03
N LYS A 67 -7.80 -2.31 5.40
CA LYS A 67 -8.89 -1.34 5.60
C LYS A 67 -8.81 -0.16 4.64
N ASN A 68 -9.96 0.47 4.42
CA ASN A 68 -10.16 1.74 3.71
C ASN A 68 -9.52 1.78 2.31
N TYR A 69 -9.93 0.88 1.42
CA TYR A 69 -9.40 0.78 0.05
C TYR A 69 -9.94 1.83 -0.92
N GLY A 70 -11.00 2.56 -0.54
CA GLY A 70 -11.61 3.58 -1.38
C GLY A 70 -10.62 4.64 -1.85
N GLY A 71 -10.71 5.07 -3.11
CA GLY A 71 -9.89 6.15 -3.64
C GLY A 71 -10.50 7.54 -3.45
N VAL A 72 -11.81 7.67 -3.65
CA VAL A 72 -12.58 8.92 -3.53
C VAL A 72 -13.75 8.76 -2.58
N PHE A 73 -14.48 7.65 -2.70
CA PHE A 73 -15.67 7.37 -1.90
C PHE A 73 -15.40 6.23 -0.91
N VAL A 74 -15.58 6.51 0.38
CA VAL A 74 -15.47 5.52 1.47
C VAL A 74 -16.71 4.62 1.55
N LEU A 75 -17.76 4.95 0.81
CA LEU A 75 -19.00 4.18 0.75
C LEU A 75 -18.78 2.73 0.33
N TRP A 76 -17.80 2.49 -0.54
CA TRP A 76 -17.43 1.13 -0.96
C TRP A 76 -16.85 0.31 0.18
N ASP A 77 -15.99 0.93 1.01
CA ASP A 77 -15.44 0.25 2.19
C ASP A 77 -16.53 -0.12 3.19
N ARG A 78 -17.53 0.75 3.36
CA ARG A 78 -18.69 0.45 4.20
C ARG A 78 -19.53 -0.68 3.63
N ALA A 79 -19.77 -0.66 2.31
CA ALA A 79 -20.54 -1.69 1.64
C ALA A 79 -19.88 -3.07 1.69
N PHE A 80 -18.55 -3.12 1.61
CA PHE A 80 -17.78 -4.36 1.62
C PHE A 80 -17.23 -4.76 3.00
N GLY A 81 -17.49 -3.96 4.06
CA GLY A 81 -17.04 -4.26 5.42
C GLY A 81 -15.53 -4.05 5.64
N THR A 82 -14.88 -3.29 4.77
CA THR A 82 -13.46 -2.93 4.88
C THR A 82 -13.24 -1.58 5.56
N PHE A 83 -14.30 -0.89 5.96
CA PHE A 83 -14.18 0.40 6.64
C PHE A 83 -13.67 0.25 8.08
N GLU A 84 -12.76 1.13 8.46
CA GLU A 84 -12.30 1.32 9.84
C GLU A 84 -12.04 2.80 10.11
N ASP A 85 -12.50 3.29 11.26
CA ASP A 85 -12.24 4.65 11.73
C ASP A 85 -10.82 4.79 12.28
N GLU A 86 -10.20 5.95 12.06
CA GLU A 86 -8.98 6.32 12.77
C GLU A 86 -9.29 6.51 14.26
N ARG A 87 -8.57 5.82 15.14
CA ARG A 87 -8.76 5.85 16.58
C ARG A 87 -7.72 6.73 17.27
N GLU A 88 -8.15 7.52 18.24
CA GLU A 88 -7.26 8.39 19.03
C GLU A 88 -6.36 7.59 19.97
N ASP A 89 -6.86 6.47 20.49
CA ASP A 89 -6.11 5.57 21.38
C ASP A 89 -5.10 4.66 20.61
N GLU A 90 -5.25 4.59 19.29
CA GLU A 90 -4.33 3.81 18.43
C GLU A 90 -3.85 4.64 17.24
N PRO A 91 -2.89 5.57 17.43
CA PRO A 91 -2.37 6.40 16.34
C PRO A 91 -1.80 5.60 15.18
N CYS A 92 -2.07 6.04 13.97
CA CYS A 92 -1.59 5.41 12.75
C CYS A 92 -0.06 5.35 12.71
N ARG A 93 0.50 4.16 12.46
CA ARG A 93 1.91 3.94 12.21
C ARG A 93 2.10 3.50 10.77
N TYR A 94 2.78 4.34 9.99
CA TYR A 94 2.96 4.12 8.56
C TYR A 94 4.09 3.18 8.24
N GLY A 95 4.01 2.56 7.08
CA GLY A 95 5.01 1.68 6.52
C GLY A 95 4.46 0.32 6.12
N ILE A 96 5.37 -0.55 5.74
CA ILE A 96 5.06 -1.94 5.38
C ILE A 96 5.18 -2.85 6.62
N THR A 97 4.42 -3.94 6.62
CA THR A 97 4.37 -4.91 7.72
C THR A 97 5.72 -5.58 8.01
N HIS A 98 6.57 -5.72 6.99
CA HIS A 98 7.93 -6.24 7.13
C HIS A 98 8.88 -5.27 6.43
N GLN A 99 9.75 -4.62 7.19
CA GLN A 99 10.68 -3.65 6.63
C GLN A 99 11.65 -4.31 5.66
N LEU A 100 11.89 -3.64 4.52
CA LEU A 100 12.88 -4.07 3.54
C LEU A 100 14.30 -4.00 4.10
N ALA A 101 14.55 -3.09 5.05
CA ALA A 101 15.85 -2.81 5.66
C ALA A 101 16.97 -2.57 4.62
N SER A 102 16.65 -1.90 3.52
CA SER A 102 17.58 -1.60 2.43
C SER A 102 17.17 -0.34 1.68
N TRP A 103 18.14 0.50 1.34
CA TRP A 103 17.96 1.66 0.45
C TRP A 103 18.33 1.36 -1.01
N ASN A 104 18.63 0.10 -1.33
CA ASN A 104 18.92 -0.28 -2.71
C ASN A 104 17.63 -0.28 -3.54
N PRO A 105 17.48 0.62 -4.54
CA PRO A 105 16.25 0.73 -5.34
C PRO A 105 16.01 -0.49 -6.22
N LEU A 106 17.04 -1.17 -6.68
CA LEU A 106 16.89 -2.41 -7.46
C LEU A 106 16.33 -3.52 -6.59
N TRP A 107 16.84 -3.65 -5.35
CA TRP A 107 16.33 -4.63 -4.40
C TRP A 107 14.90 -4.28 -3.96
N ALA A 108 14.58 -3.01 -3.76
CA ALA A 108 13.23 -2.57 -3.43
C ALA A 108 12.18 -2.99 -4.48
N ASN A 109 12.58 -3.06 -5.75
CA ASN A 109 11.70 -3.53 -6.82
C ASN A 109 11.73 -5.06 -7.03
N ALA A 110 12.82 -5.73 -6.68
CA ALA A 110 13.01 -7.14 -7.00
C ALA A 110 12.65 -8.09 -5.84
N HIS A 111 12.71 -7.64 -4.57
CA HIS A 111 12.62 -8.52 -3.40
C HIS A 111 11.29 -9.31 -3.32
N VAL A 112 10.16 -8.71 -3.71
CA VAL A 112 8.85 -9.41 -3.70
C VAL A 112 8.84 -10.55 -4.70
N TRP A 113 9.38 -10.32 -5.91
CA TRP A 113 9.50 -11.34 -6.94
C TRP A 113 10.44 -12.46 -6.51
N TRP A 114 11.53 -12.09 -5.86
CA TRP A 114 12.49 -13.05 -5.31
C TRP A 114 11.88 -13.91 -4.21
N ASP A 115 11.16 -13.31 -3.26
CA ASP A 115 10.48 -14.03 -2.19
C ASP A 115 9.41 -14.97 -2.76
N THR A 116 8.65 -14.52 -3.75
CA THR A 116 7.63 -15.32 -4.45
C THR A 116 8.27 -16.51 -5.14
N LEU A 117 9.38 -16.28 -5.88
CA LEU A 117 10.14 -17.34 -6.52
C LEU A 117 10.67 -18.37 -5.50
N GLN A 118 11.24 -17.90 -4.39
CA GLN A 118 11.70 -18.79 -3.34
C GLN A 118 10.57 -19.64 -2.75
N LEU A 119 9.39 -19.07 -2.50
CA LEU A 119 8.22 -19.83 -2.06
C LEU A 119 7.82 -20.89 -3.07
N SER A 120 7.78 -20.53 -4.35
CA SER A 120 7.49 -21.46 -5.45
C SER A 120 8.48 -22.62 -5.52
N LEU A 121 9.77 -22.36 -5.32
CA LEU A 121 10.81 -23.39 -5.35
C LEU A 121 10.80 -24.29 -4.10
N ARG A 122 10.53 -23.73 -2.93
CA ARG A 122 10.60 -24.44 -1.63
C ARG A 122 9.42 -25.38 -1.39
N THR A 123 8.22 -25.05 -1.87
CA THR A 123 7.06 -25.95 -1.70
C THR A 123 7.25 -27.26 -2.49
N ARG A 124 6.86 -28.38 -1.90
CA ARG A 124 6.87 -29.69 -2.57
C ARG A 124 5.60 -29.91 -3.40
N ARG A 125 4.56 -29.14 -3.14
CA ARG A 125 3.26 -29.28 -3.80
C ARG A 125 3.28 -28.55 -5.13
N TRP A 126 3.19 -29.28 -6.24
CA TRP A 126 3.28 -28.70 -7.58
C TRP A 126 2.21 -27.66 -7.88
N GLN A 127 0.99 -27.86 -7.34
CA GLN A 127 -0.10 -26.87 -7.47
C GLN A 127 0.26 -25.54 -6.80
N ASP A 128 0.86 -25.62 -5.61
CA ASP A 128 1.23 -24.45 -4.83
C ASP A 128 2.39 -23.66 -5.46
N LYS A 129 3.25 -24.33 -6.27
CA LYS A 129 4.28 -23.66 -7.07
C LYS A 129 3.69 -22.64 -8.05
N LEU A 130 2.50 -22.90 -8.58
CA LEU A 130 1.80 -21.99 -9.46
C LEU A 130 0.91 -21.02 -8.66
N LEU A 131 0.18 -21.51 -7.66
CA LEU A 131 -0.77 -20.71 -6.88
C LEU A 131 -0.10 -19.53 -6.16
N VAL A 132 1.15 -19.66 -5.74
CA VAL A 132 1.89 -18.57 -5.07
C VAL A 132 1.99 -17.30 -5.92
N TRP A 133 1.91 -17.40 -7.24
CA TRP A 133 1.97 -16.26 -8.16
C TRP A 133 0.64 -15.53 -8.33
N PHE A 134 -0.46 -16.16 -7.94
CA PHE A 134 -1.82 -15.64 -8.15
C PHE A 134 -2.57 -15.38 -6.85
N LYS A 135 -2.13 -15.96 -5.75
CA LYS A 135 -2.71 -15.75 -4.43
C LYS A 135 -2.23 -14.45 -3.79
N GLY A 136 -3.01 -13.93 -2.85
CA GLY A 136 -2.64 -12.71 -2.11
C GLY A 136 -1.33 -12.86 -1.32
N PRO A 137 -0.66 -11.73 -1.00
CA PRO A 137 0.69 -11.73 -0.38
C PRO A 137 0.79 -12.43 0.98
N ALA A 138 -0.32 -12.55 1.69
CA ALA A 138 -0.39 -13.26 2.98
C ALA A 138 -0.52 -14.78 2.84
N TRP A 139 -0.90 -15.26 1.63
CA TRP A 139 -1.08 -16.69 1.41
C TRP A 139 0.26 -17.43 1.36
N ARG A 140 0.29 -18.63 1.94
CA ARG A 140 1.46 -19.52 1.89
C ARG A 140 1.05 -20.95 1.65
N PRO A 141 1.90 -21.73 0.94
CA PRO A 141 1.77 -23.19 0.86
C PRO A 141 1.66 -23.82 2.25
N SER A 142 0.77 -24.82 2.40
CA SER A 142 0.51 -25.46 3.68
C SER A 142 1.68 -26.31 4.21
N ASP A 143 2.63 -26.65 3.33
CA ASP A 143 3.84 -27.41 3.66
C ASP A 143 5.03 -26.51 4.06
N LEU A 144 4.84 -25.18 4.05
CA LEU A 144 5.84 -24.22 4.48
C LEU A 144 5.42 -23.50 5.76
N PRO A 145 6.39 -23.10 6.60
CA PRO A 145 6.09 -22.40 7.85
C PRO A 145 5.40 -21.06 7.56
N LEU A 146 4.49 -20.68 8.43
CA LEU A 146 3.88 -19.35 8.40
C LEU A 146 4.97 -18.29 8.57
N LYS A 147 4.79 -17.15 7.92
CA LYS A 147 5.66 -16.00 8.14
C LYS A 147 5.49 -15.55 9.59
N SER A 148 6.60 -15.25 10.26
CA SER A 148 6.54 -14.71 11.62
C SER A 148 5.64 -13.49 11.69
N ALA A 149 4.92 -13.32 12.79
CA ALA A 149 4.13 -12.13 13.01
C ALA A 149 4.99 -10.87 12.82
N SER A 150 4.45 -9.89 12.11
CA SER A 150 5.11 -8.60 11.94
C SER A 150 5.19 -7.89 13.29
N ASP A 151 6.36 -7.40 13.66
CA ASP A 151 6.45 -6.40 14.70
C ASP A 151 6.11 -5.01 14.11
N TRP A 152 4.82 -4.70 14.10
CA TRP A 152 4.34 -3.42 13.59
C TRP A 152 4.85 -2.21 14.38
N ARG A 153 5.37 -2.44 15.61
CA ARG A 153 5.98 -1.41 16.46
C ARG A 153 7.45 -1.18 16.16
N GLN A 154 8.04 -2.00 15.30
CA GLN A 154 9.45 -1.89 14.93
C GLN A 154 9.79 -0.45 14.48
N ALA A 155 10.88 0.10 15.01
CA ALA A 155 11.39 1.40 14.59
C ALA A 155 11.73 1.40 13.10
N LYS A 156 11.65 2.57 12.47
CA LYS A 156 12.04 2.71 11.05
C LYS A 156 13.50 2.30 10.87
N PHE A 157 13.78 1.67 9.73
CA PHE A 157 15.14 1.40 9.30
C PHE A 157 15.89 2.71 9.07
N ASP A 158 16.87 2.99 9.91
CA ASP A 158 17.69 4.21 9.89
C ASP A 158 19.16 3.83 10.11
N PRO A 159 19.83 3.32 9.08
CA PRO A 159 21.25 2.98 9.18
C PRO A 159 22.10 4.24 9.27
N THR A 160 23.25 4.12 9.93
CA THR A 160 24.24 5.19 9.95
C THR A 160 24.75 5.48 8.54
N VAL A 161 24.59 6.71 8.10
CA VAL A 161 24.99 7.15 6.76
C VAL A 161 26.39 7.75 6.83
N SER A 162 27.27 7.35 5.90
CA SER A 162 28.64 7.87 5.81
C SER A 162 28.67 9.38 5.57
N TRP A 163 29.76 10.03 5.98
CA TRP A 163 30.00 11.45 5.73
C TRP A 163 29.91 11.80 4.24
N PHE A 164 30.49 10.96 3.41
CA PHE A 164 30.48 11.11 1.95
C PHE A 164 29.04 11.09 1.41
N ALA A 165 28.20 10.14 1.84
CA ALA A 165 26.82 10.06 1.40
C ALA A 165 25.99 11.27 1.85
N LYS A 166 26.22 11.80 3.06
CA LYS A 166 25.59 13.04 3.54
C LYS A 166 25.97 14.23 2.66
N GLY A 167 27.28 14.38 2.36
CA GLY A 167 27.77 15.42 1.48
C GLY A 167 27.21 15.32 0.07
N TYR A 168 27.17 14.12 -0.49
CA TYR A 168 26.57 13.87 -1.80
C TYR A 168 25.08 14.26 -1.83
N THR A 169 24.31 13.84 -0.83
CA THR A 169 22.88 14.20 -0.74
C THR A 169 22.72 15.72 -0.65
N PHE A 170 23.51 16.38 0.16
CA PHE A 170 23.48 17.84 0.30
C PHE A 170 23.72 18.55 -1.06
N VAL A 171 24.74 18.12 -1.81
CA VAL A 171 25.06 18.70 -3.14
C VAL A 171 23.96 18.43 -4.18
N GLN A 172 23.24 17.28 -4.07
CA GLN A 172 22.16 16.96 -5.01
C GLN A 172 20.86 17.75 -4.74
N PHE A 173 20.68 18.26 -3.53
CA PHE A 173 19.48 19.02 -3.14
C PHE A 173 19.62 20.53 -3.34
N TRP A 174 20.82 21.03 -3.60
CA TRP A 174 21.14 22.46 -3.83
C TRP A 174 21.82 22.68 -5.18
#